data_661c5c2d4e3c3427c25fd4bb95a7fe7c
#
_entry.id   661c5c2d4e3c3427c25fd4bb95a7fe7c
#
_cell.length_a   1.000
_cell.length_b   1.000
_cell.length_c   1.000
_cell.angle_alpha   90.00
_cell.angle_beta   90.00
_cell.angle_gamma   90.00
#
_symmetry.space_group_name_H-M   'P 1'
#
loop_
_entity.id
_entity.type
_entity.pdbx_description
1 polymer ?
#
loop_
_entity_poly.entity_id
_entity_poly.type
_entity_poly.pdbx_seq_one_letter_code
_entity_poly.pdbx_strand_id
1 'polypeptide(L)'
;MRIARKAVIALVALLAPLPAQATRPGDTILIAGDSTASAYTGDRYPQTGWGQMLQCGLTPDVRVLNHAMGGRSTRTFLGEGRWQALLADMMPGDTVLIQFGHNDAYRAKPERWAPARTDYRDNLLRVIWDVRIAGGHPVLLTPVARRSFAADGRAKADFADYSAVVRELAASTDTPLIDLESLSRAWVDRAGRDGSKAYYLHYSPQDHAPGFPKGVDDDTHFSELGARQVADLVAGGLKALNLPISAKVLASRPALTRTTPLGRTECQ
;
A
#
# COMPACT_ATOMS: atom_id res chain seq x y z
N MET A 1 76.10 21.26 -5.64
CA MET A 1 75.19 20.15 -5.29
C MET A 1 73.75 20.69 -5.45
N ARG A 2 73.07 20.36 -6.55
CA ARG A 2 71.72 20.85 -6.86
C ARG A 2 70.72 19.74 -6.50
N ILE A 3 69.86 20.00 -5.55
CA ILE A 3 68.78 19.08 -5.11
C ILE A 3 67.57 19.36 -5.99
N ALA A 4 67.22 18.38 -6.83
CA ALA A 4 65.97 18.44 -7.66
C ALA A 4 64.76 18.06 -6.81
N ARG A 5 63.83 19.00 -6.64
CA ARG A 5 62.51 18.74 -6.00
C ARG A 5 61.58 18.09 -7.04
N LYS A 6 61.21 16.85 -6.81
CA LYS A 6 60.16 16.16 -7.56
C LYS A 6 58.80 16.66 -7.08
N ALA A 7 58.02 17.31 -7.92
CA ALA A 7 56.64 17.66 -7.67
C ALA A 7 55.78 16.41 -7.87
N VAL A 8 55.04 16.01 -6.86
CA VAL A 8 54.00 14.98 -6.94
C VAL A 8 52.69 15.69 -7.28
N ILE A 9 52.18 15.47 -8.46
CA ILE A 9 50.87 15.95 -8.91
C ILE A 9 49.85 14.90 -8.42
N ALA A 10 49.06 15.22 -7.40
CA ALA A 10 47.95 14.43 -6.99
C ALA A 10 46.73 14.66 -7.94
N LEU A 11 46.37 13.62 -8.67
CA LEU A 11 45.22 13.63 -9.57
C LEU A 11 43.95 13.43 -8.67
N VAL A 12 43.22 14.51 -8.40
CA VAL A 12 41.91 14.44 -7.72
C VAL A 12 40.88 14.07 -8.80
N ALA A 13 40.45 12.82 -8.79
CA ALA A 13 39.30 12.38 -9.59
C ALA A 13 38.04 12.98 -9.03
N LEU A 14 37.43 13.97 -9.67
CA LEU A 14 36.08 14.44 -9.40
C LEU A 14 35.10 13.33 -9.82
N LEU A 15 34.55 12.63 -8.84
CA LEU A 15 33.35 11.79 -9.02
C LEU A 15 32.17 12.72 -9.33
N ALA A 16 31.79 12.84 -10.59
CA ALA A 16 30.54 13.48 -10.96
C ALA A 16 29.37 12.66 -10.37
N PRO A 17 28.36 13.31 -9.74
CA PRO A 17 27.16 12.60 -9.31
C PRO A 17 26.47 12.00 -10.55
N LEU A 18 26.13 10.71 -10.46
CA LEU A 18 25.30 10.05 -11.46
C LEU A 18 23.99 10.83 -11.58
N PRO A 19 23.51 11.15 -12.79
CA PRO A 19 22.22 11.82 -12.94
C PRO A 19 21.14 10.93 -12.32
N ALA A 20 20.32 11.49 -11.42
CA ALA A 20 19.11 10.86 -10.98
C ALA A 20 18.32 10.47 -12.23
N GLN A 21 17.97 9.19 -12.39
CA GLN A 21 17.18 8.74 -13.52
C GLN A 21 15.85 9.50 -13.46
N ALA A 22 15.60 10.37 -14.43
CA ALA A 22 14.32 11.02 -14.57
C ALA A 22 13.27 9.92 -14.79
N THR A 23 12.31 9.80 -13.87
CA THR A 23 11.18 8.89 -14.01
C THR A 23 10.46 9.21 -15.31
N ARG A 24 10.25 8.19 -16.14
CA ARG A 24 9.45 8.36 -17.35
C ARG A 24 7.99 8.52 -16.94
N PRO A 25 7.20 9.37 -17.63
CA PRO A 25 5.76 9.42 -17.40
C PRO A 25 5.16 8.02 -17.50
N GLY A 26 4.34 7.63 -16.52
CA GLY A 26 3.69 6.31 -16.48
C GLY A 26 4.45 5.21 -15.71
N ASP A 27 5.66 5.47 -15.24
CA ASP A 27 6.43 4.50 -14.44
C ASP A 27 6.27 4.74 -12.91
N THR A 28 5.31 5.57 -12.50
CA THR A 28 5.03 5.82 -11.07
C THR A 28 3.68 5.23 -10.66
N ILE A 29 3.68 4.58 -9.49
CA ILE A 29 2.46 4.21 -8.78
C ILE A 29 2.32 5.10 -7.56
N LEU A 30 1.20 5.83 -7.45
CA LEU A 30 0.85 6.58 -6.25
C LEU A 30 -0.23 5.80 -5.47
N ILE A 31 -0.14 5.81 -4.14
CA ILE A 31 -1.09 5.08 -3.29
C ILE A 31 -1.83 6.09 -2.39
N ALA A 32 -3.15 6.16 -2.56
CA ALA A 32 -4.07 6.82 -1.63
C ALA A 32 -4.73 5.76 -0.75
N GLY A 33 -4.62 5.88 0.57
CA GLY A 33 -5.16 4.87 1.47
C GLY A 33 -5.04 5.20 2.95
N ASP A 34 -5.40 4.22 3.76
CA ASP A 34 -5.41 4.29 5.21
C ASP A 34 -4.22 3.55 5.87
N SER A 35 -4.36 3.18 7.15
CA SER A 35 -3.33 2.47 7.92
C SER A 35 -2.94 1.11 7.34
N THR A 36 -3.80 0.46 6.59
CA THR A 36 -3.51 -0.86 6.01
C THR A 36 -2.53 -0.79 4.85
N ALA A 37 -2.41 0.38 4.20
CA ALA A 37 -1.50 0.65 3.10
C ALA A 37 -0.29 1.53 3.49
N SER A 38 -0.34 2.22 4.65
CA SER A 38 0.68 3.20 5.07
C SER A 38 2.08 2.61 5.21
N ALA A 39 3.09 3.45 4.99
CA ALA A 39 4.46 3.15 5.43
C ALA A 39 4.62 3.48 6.92
N TYR A 40 5.36 2.62 7.63
CA TYR A 40 5.66 2.77 9.04
C TYR A 40 7.17 2.81 9.27
N THR A 41 7.59 3.61 10.26
CA THR A 41 8.98 3.72 10.70
C THR A 41 9.33 2.64 11.73
N GLY A 42 10.62 2.49 12.03
CA GLY A 42 11.12 1.41 12.89
C GLY A 42 10.54 1.37 14.30
N ASP A 43 10.06 2.52 14.82
CA ASP A 43 9.39 2.62 16.12
C ASP A 43 8.00 1.95 16.17
N ARG A 44 7.45 1.64 14.99
CA ARG A 44 6.17 0.90 14.84
C ARG A 44 6.37 -0.54 14.39
N TYR A 45 7.62 -0.94 14.07
CA TYR A 45 7.92 -2.29 13.59
C TYR A 45 7.51 -3.35 14.60
N PRO A 46 6.87 -4.47 14.22
CA PRO A 46 6.71 -5.01 12.87
C PRO A 46 5.42 -4.57 12.14
N GLN A 47 4.71 -3.55 12.61
CA GLN A 47 3.57 -3.00 11.86
C GLN A 47 4.03 -2.49 10.50
N THR A 48 3.39 -2.97 9.43
CA THR A 48 3.74 -2.67 8.05
C THR A 48 2.46 -2.56 7.23
N GLY A 49 2.35 -1.57 6.35
CA GLY A 49 1.24 -1.51 5.40
C GLY A 49 1.62 -2.15 4.07
N TRP A 50 0.63 -2.66 3.32
CA TRP A 50 0.89 -3.32 2.04
C TRP A 50 1.55 -2.40 1.01
N GLY A 51 1.24 -1.09 1.04
CA GLY A 51 1.85 -0.13 0.13
C GLY A 51 3.36 0.06 0.35
N GLN A 52 3.86 -0.18 1.55
CA GLN A 52 5.29 -0.19 1.87
C GLN A 52 6.01 -1.36 1.18
N MET A 53 5.31 -2.48 0.95
CA MET A 53 5.88 -3.69 0.37
C MET A 53 5.60 -3.86 -1.13
N LEU A 54 4.81 -2.96 -1.74
CA LEU A 54 4.38 -3.11 -3.14
C LEU A 54 5.56 -3.11 -4.12
N GLN A 55 6.60 -2.32 -3.85
CA GLN A 55 7.80 -2.26 -4.69
C GLN A 55 8.44 -3.62 -4.93
N CYS A 56 8.30 -4.55 -3.97
CA CYS A 56 8.87 -5.91 -4.07
C CYS A 56 8.22 -6.78 -5.17
N GLY A 57 7.04 -6.40 -5.64
CA GLY A 57 6.34 -7.07 -6.75
C GLY A 57 6.56 -6.44 -8.12
N LEU A 58 7.39 -5.39 -8.22
CA LEU A 58 7.54 -4.54 -9.39
C LEU A 58 8.98 -4.50 -9.90
N THR A 59 9.16 -4.18 -11.17
CA THR A 59 10.49 -3.96 -11.73
C THR A 59 11.16 -2.73 -11.07
N PRO A 60 12.52 -2.69 -10.98
CA PRO A 60 13.23 -1.62 -10.26
C PRO A 60 13.06 -0.21 -10.86
N ASP A 61 12.62 -0.10 -12.11
CA ASP A 61 12.37 1.16 -12.79
C ASP A 61 11.00 1.80 -12.44
N VAL A 62 10.13 1.06 -11.73
CA VAL A 62 8.89 1.63 -11.18
C VAL A 62 9.18 2.34 -9.87
N ARG A 63 8.62 3.52 -9.72
CA ARG A 63 8.62 4.28 -8.46
C ARG A 63 7.28 4.13 -7.74
N VAL A 64 7.30 3.75 -6.47
CA VAL A 64 6.09 3.73 -5.62
C VAL A 64 6.12 4.92 -4.67
N LEU A 65 5.13 5.82 -4.79
CA LEU A 65 4.90 6.97 -3.92
C LEU A 65 3.71 6.66 -3.00
N ASN A 66 4.01 6.28 -1.77
CA ASN A 66 2.97 5.90 -0.82
C ASN A 66 2.49 7.10 0.00
N HIS A 67 1.34 7.68 -0.38
CA HIS A 67 0.66 8.77 0.33
C HIS A 67 -0.34 8.27 1.39
N ALA A 68 -0.53 6.94 1.52
CA ALA A 68 -1.45 6.38 2.51
C ALA A 68 -1.06 6.81 3.92
N MET A 69 -2.07 7.11 4.75
CA MET A 69 -1.87 7.61 6.10
C MET A 69 -2.81 6.93 7.10
N GLY A 70 -2.22 6.44 8.19
CA GLY A 70 -2.97 5.78 9.26
C GLY A 70 -4.12 6.60 9.81
N GLY A 71 -5.28 5.97 9.98
CA GLY A 71 -6.48 6.59 10.54
C GLY A 71 -7.29 7.48 9.58
N ARG A 72 -6.91 7.58 8.31
CA ARG A 72 -7.63 8.43 7.35
C ARG A 72 -8.73 7.65 6.64
N SER A 73 -9.89 8.28 6.57
CA SER A 73 -11.00 7.95 5.69
C SER A 73 -10.91 8.76 4.39
N THR A 74 -11.77 8.52 3.42
CA THR A 74 -11.88 9.37 2.23
C THR A 74 -12.15 10.82 2.62
N ARG A 75 -13.02 11.06 3.63
CA ARG A 75 -13.34 12.40 4.14
C ARG A 75 -12.11 13.12 4.68
N THR A 76 -11.37 12.50 5.59
CA THR A 76 -10.21 13.15 6.23
C THR A 76 -9.02 13.25 5.28
N PHE A 77 -8.81 12.28 4.39
CA PHE A 77 -7.75 12.34 3.39
C PHE A 77 -7.93 13.53 2.43
N LEU A 78 -9.17 13.79 1.99
CA LEU A 78 -9.52 14.95 1.20
C LEU A 78 -9.44 16.25 2.02
N GLY A 79 -10.01 16.26 3.23
CA GLY A 79 -10.12 17.46 4.09
C GLY A 79 -8.78 17.97 4.63
N GLU A 80 -7.78 17.07 4.79
CA GLU A 80 -6.44 17.42 5.28
C GLU A 80 -5.47 17.85 4.15
N GLY A 81 -5.93 18.00 2.92
CA GLY A 81 -5.08 18.37 1.78
C GLY A 81 -4.14 17.26 1.29
N ARG A 82 -4.27 16.01 1.78
CA ARG A 82 -3.42 14.89 1.38
C ARG A 82 -3.66 14.46 -0.06
N TRP A 83 -4.90 14.59 -0.51
CA TRP A 83 -5.25 14.33 -1.90
C TRP A 83 -4.57 15.32 -2.85
N GLN A 84 -4.57 16.61 -2.51
CA GLN A 84 -3.88 17.64 -3.27
C GLN A 84 -2.37 17.41 -3.33
N ALA A 85 -1.77 16.97 -2.21
CA ALA A 85 -0.35 16.62 -2.18
C ALA A 85 -0.04 15.42 -3.10
N LEU A 86 -0.91 14.39 -3.13
CA LEU A 86 -0.76 13.26 -4.05
C LEU A 86 -0.84 13.73 -5.51
N LEU A 87 -1.84 14.57 -5.85
CA LEU A 87 -1.99 15.08 -7.22
C LEU A 87 -0.81 15.96 -7.65
N ALA A 88 -0.18 16.68 -6.71
CA ALA A 88 1.00 17.49 -6.99
C ALA A 88 2.25 16.64 -7.34
N ASP A 89 2.31 15.42 -6.82
CA ASP A 89 3.40 14.47 -7.12
C ASP A 89 3.13 13.60 -8.36
N MET A 90 1.89 13.61 -8.87
CA MET A 90 1.46 12.79 -10.00
C MET A 90 1.83 13.46 -11.34
N MET A 91 2.25 12.65 -12.28
CA MET A 91 2.45 13.04 -13.68
C MET A 91 1.44 12.33 -14.60
N PRO A 92 1.13 12.91 -15.78
CA PRO A 92 0.31 12.23 -16.78
C PRO A 92 0.88 10.83 -17.12
N GLY A 93 0.01 9.83 -17.16
CA GLY A 93 0.37 8.43 -17.38
C GLY A 93 0.61 7.61 -16.10
N ASP A 94 0.80 8.25 -14.95
CA ASP A 94 0.99 7.56 -13.68
C ASP A 94 -0.27 6.81 -13.23
N THR A 95 -0.09 5.77 -12.43
CA THR A 95 -1.18 4.95 -11.88
C THR A 95 -1.45 5.32 -10.43
N VAL A 96 -2.71 5.55 -10.07
CA VAL A 96 -3.12 5.86 -8.69
C VAL A 96 -3.96 4.73 -8.13
N LEU A 97 -3.43 4.02 -7.12
CA LEU A 97 -4.15 3.00 -6.36
C LEU A 97 -4.94 3.65 -5.23
N ILE A 98 -6.25 3.42 -5.17
CA ILE A 98 -7.16 4.08 -4.23
C ILE A 98 -7.84 3.02 -3.36
N GLN A 99 -7.48 2.94 -2.07
CA GLN A 99 -8.02 1.98 -1.11
C GLN A 99 -8.38 2.64 0.21
N PHE A 100 -9.67 2.73 0.51
CA PHE A 100 -10.24 3.22 1.75
C PHE A 100 -11.41 2.34 2.20
N GLY A 101 -11.93 2.59 3.41
CA GLY A 101 -13.14 1.95 3.92
C GLY A 101 -13.09 1.66 5.42
N HIS A 102 -11.93 1.30 5.99
CA HIS A 102 -11.82 0.94 7.41
C HIS A 102 -12.22 2.10 8.33
N ASN A 103 -11.75 3.31 8.03
CA ASN A 103 -12.05 4.49 8.81
C ASN A 103 -13.38 5.12 8.41
N ASP A 104 -13.75 5.02 7.12
CA ASP A 104 -15.05 5.47 6.61
C ASP A 104 -16.22 4.74 7.28
N ALA A 105 -16.04 3.45 7.57
CA ALA A 105 -17.04 2.61 8.25
C ALA A 105 -17.14 2.88 9.76
N TYR A 106 -16.21 3.62 10.35
CA TYR A 106 -16.10 3.74 11.80
C TYR A 106 -17.02 4.83 12.37
N ARG A 107 -18.30 4.51 12.56
CA ARG A 107 -19.36 5.44 13.03
C ARG A 107 -19.07 6.10 14.39
N ALA A 108 -18.30 5.43 15.27
CA ALA A 108 -17.94 5.98 16.57
C ALA A 108 -17.01 7.21 16.52
N LYS A 109 -16.48 7.53 15.33
CA LYS A 109 -15.64 8.71 15.07
C LYS A 109 -16.23 9.53 13.92
N PRO A 110 -17.17 10.45 14.22
CA PRO A 110 -17.91 11.21 13.21
C PRO A 110 -17.01 11.98 12.26
N GLU A 111 -15.83 12.43 12.70
CA GLU A 111 -14.85 13.15 11.90
C GLU A 111 -14.27 12.30 10.74
N ARG A 112 -14.29 10.97 10.89
CA ARG A 112 -13.80 10.02 9.86
C ARG A 112 -14.94 9.38 9.11
N TRP A 113 -16.07 9.18 9.77
CA TRP A 113 -17.18 8.46 9.20
C TRP A 113 -17.67 9.09 7.91
N ALA A 114 -17.73 8.30 6.87
CA ALA A 114 -18.32 8.65 5.58
C ALA A 114 -19.30 7.53 5.20
N PRO A 115 -20.63 7.78 5.25
CA PRO A 115 -21.63 6.77 4.91
C PRO A 115 -21.39 6.22 3.50
N ALA A 116 -21.50 4.88 3.33
CA ALA A 116 -21.07 4.19 2.11
C ALA A 116 -21.76 4.72 0.85
N ARG A 117 -23.09 4.89 0.89
CA ARG A 117 -23.92 5.24 -0.27
C ARG A 117 -23.98 6.74 -0.60
N THR A 118 -23.41 7.59 0.24
CA THR A 118 -23.36 9.05 0.06
C THR A 118 -21.92 9.53 0.06
N ASP A 119 -21.41 10.04 1.19
CA ASP A 119 -20.11 10.70 1.27
C ASP A 119 -18.94 9.85 0.75
N TYR A 120 -18.89 8.56 1.11
CA TYR A 120 -17.82 7.67 0.63
C TYR A 120 -17.86 7.51 -0.89
N ARG A 121 -19.05 7.25 -1.44
CA ARG A 121 -19.29 7.15 -2.88
C ARG A 121 -18.88 8.43 -3.61
N ASP A 122 -19.33 9.58 -3.12
CA ASP A 122 -19.09 10.87 -3.78
C ASP A 122 -17.61 11.27 -3.68
N ASN A 123 -16.96 10.99 -2.55
CA ASN A 123 -15.51 11.17 -2.40
C ASN A 123 -14.71 10.31 -3.38
N LEU A 124 -15.07 9.03 -3.54
CA LEU A 124 -14.41 8.14 -4.51
C LEU A 124 -14.65 8.60 -5.95
N LEU A 125 -15.88 8.99 -6.27
CA LEU A 125 -16.20 9.50 -7.61
C LEU A 125 -15.36 10.74 -7.94
N ARG A 126 -15.23 11.67 -6.99
CA ARG A 126 -14.38 12.85 -7.13
C ARG A 126 -12.93 12.46 -7.43
N VAL A 127 -12.31 11.59 -6.61
CA VAL A 127 -10.89 11.25 -6.79
C VAL A 127 -10.62 10.49 -8.09
N ILE A 128 -11.58 9.68 -8.58
CA ILE A 128 -11.50 9.04 -9.91
C ILE A 128 -11.36 10.11 -11.00
N TRP A 129 -12.23 11.11 -10.97
CA TRP A 129 -12.23 12.17 -11.99
C TRP A 129 -11.02 13.09 -11.88
N ASP A 130 -10.60 13.44 -10.67
CA ASP A 130 -9.40 14.26 -10.45
C ASP A 130 -8.15 13.60 -11.07
N VAL A 131 -7.97 12.28 -10.89
CA VAL A 131 -6.86 11.51 -11.51
C VAL A 131 -6.96 11.54 -13.04
N ARG A 132 -8.14 11.31 -13.59
CA ARG A 132 -8.35 11.32 -15.05
C ARG A 132 -8.11 12.67 -15.68
N ILE A 133 -8.63 13.74 -15.06
CA ILE A 133 -8.41 15.12 -15.52
C ILE A 133 -6.92 15.47 -15.54
N ALA A 134 -6.17 14.98 -14.56
CA ALA A 134 -4.71 15.15 -14.50
C ALA A 134 -3.92 14.17 -15.41
N GLY A 135 -4.62 13.36 -16.22
CA GLY A 135 -4.00 12.45 -17.20
C GLY A 135 -3.48 11.14 -16.64
N GLY A 136 -3.82 10.80 -15.38
CA GLY A 136 -3.41 9.54 -14.74
C GLY A 136 -4.44 8.41 -14.90
N HIS A 137 -4.06 7.22 -14.41
CA HIS A 137 -4.87 6.00 -14.45
C HIS A 137 -5.35 5.65 -13.04
N PRO A 138 -6.62 5.94 -12.66
CA PRO A 138 -7.16 5.51 -11.38
C PRO A 138 -7.40 4.00 -11.37
N VAL A 139 -7.06 3.35 -10.27
CA VAL A 139 -7.38 1.94 -9.98
C VAL A 139 -8.04 1.89 -8.62
N LEU A 140 -9.26 1.39 -8.56
CA LEU A 140 -9.98 1.20 -7.31
C LEU A 140 -9.62 -0.13 -6.67
N LEU A 141 -9.46 -0.13 -5.33
CA LEU A 141 -9.31 -1.33 -4.53
C LEU A 141 -10.43 -1.36 -3.49
N THR A 142 -11.14 -2.51 -3.38
CA THR A 142 -12.06 -2.70 -2.24
C THR A 142 -11.29 -2.75 -0.92
N PRO A 143 -11.88 -2.37 0.23
CA PRO A 143 -11.23 -2.45 1.53
C PRO A 143 -10.67 -3.85 1.79
N VAL A 144 -9.40 -3.95 2.22
CA VAL A 144 -8.77 -5.22 2.55
C VAL A 144 -9.43 -5.88 3.76
N ALA A 145 -9.48 -7.21 3.79
CA ALA A 145 -10.13 -7.94 4.88
C ALA A 145 -9.39 -7.76 6.22
N ARG A 146 -10.17 -7.70 7.29
CA ARG A 146 -9.69 -7.90 8.67
C ARG A 146 -9.60 -9.39 8.97
N ARG A 147 -8.87 -9.75 10.03
CA ARG A 147 -8.91 -11.08 10.59
C ARG A 147 -10.16 -11.22 11.47
N SER A 148 -11.30 -11.41 10.85
CA SER A 148 -12.55 -11.64 11.53
C SER A 148 -13.30 -12.83 10.90
N PHE A 149 -13.95 -13.65 11.73
CA PHE A 149 -14.55 -14.89 11.28
C PHE A 149 -16.02 -14.98 11.71
N ALA A 150 -16.86 -15.47 10.83
CA ALA A 150 -18.24 -15.81 11.11
C ALA A 150 -18.33 -17.11 11.96
N ALA A 151 -19.53 -17.47 12.36
CA ALA A 151 -19.78 -18.68 13.15
C ALA A 151 -19.41 -19.96 12.39
N ASP A 152 -19.52 -19.94 11.05
CA ASP A 152 -19.12 -21.03 10.16
C ASP A 152 -17.60 -21.14 9.94
N GLY A 153 -16.82 -20.28 10.57
CA GLY A 153 -15.36 -20.24 10.48
C GLY A 153 -14.80 -19.52 9.26
N ARG A 154 -15.64 -18.96 8.40
CA ARG A 154 -15.19 -18.20 7.21
C ARG A 154 -14.90 -16.74 7.56
N ALA A 155 -13.96 -16.14 6.84
CA ALA A 155 -13.63 -14.73 6.95
C ALA A 155 -14.84 -13.86 6.60
N LYS A 156 -15.15 -12.87 7.48
CA LYS A 156 -16.28 -11.96 7.30
C LYS A 156 -16.00 -10.93 6.22
N ALA A 157 -17.07 -10.45 5.59
CA ALA A 157 -17.07 -9.24 4.78
C ALA A 157 -17.40 -8.04 5.68
N ASP A 158 -16.45 -7.60 6.50
CA ASP A 158 -16.69 -6.53 7.50
C ASP A 158 -17.08 -5.19 6.86
N PHE A 159 -16.72 -4.99 5.59
CA PHE A 159 -16.93 -3.76 4.83
C PHE A 159 -17.82 -3.97 3.59
N ALA A 160 -18.78 -4.91 3.65
CA ALA A 160 -19.60 -5.32 2.51
C ALA A 160 -20.24 -4.14 1.77
N ASP A 161 -20.85 -3.18 2.50
CA ASP A 161 -21.50 -2.01 1.89
C ASP A 161 -20.49 -1.09 1.17
N TYR A 162 -19.29 -0.92 1.74
CA TYR A 162 -18.22 -0.12 1.16
C TYR A 162 -17.63 -0.79 -0.08
N SER A 163 -17.39 -2.10 -0.01
CA SER A 163 -16.93 -2.90 -1.14
C SER A 163 -17.94 -2.91 -2.28
N ALA A 164 -19.24 -2.99 -1.98
CA ALA A 164 -20.29 -2.91 -3.00
C ALA A 164 -20.23 -1.57 -3.75
N VAL A 165 -20.09 -0.45 -3.03
CA VAL A 165 -19.96 0.88 -3.64
C VAL A 165 -18.71 0.97 -4.54
N VAL A 166 -17.56 0.42 -4.11
CA VAL A 166 -16.35 0.41 -4.94
C VAL A 166 -16.57 -0.37 -6.24
N ARG A 167 -17.19 -1.56 -6.16
CA ARG A 167 -17.52 -2.38 -7.35
C ARG A 167 -18.50 -1.66 -8.29
N GLU A 168 -19.54 -1.03 -7.75
CA GLU A 168 -20.54 -0.27 -8.51
C GLU A 168 -19.89 0.94 -9.21
N LEU A 169 -19.02 1.69 -8.53
CA LEU A 169 -18.28 2.80 -9.12
C LEU A 169 -17.33 2.33 -10.21
N ALA A 170 -16.58 1.26 -9.97
CA ALA A 170 -15.69 0.68 -10.98
C ALA A 170 -16.44 0.35 -12.27
N ALA A 171 -17.59 -0.33 -12.15
CA ALA A 171 -18.42 -0.70 -13.30
C ALA A 171 -19.07 0.52 -13.99
N SER A 172 -19.63 1.47 -13.21
CA SER A 172 -20.36 2.61 -13.77
C SER A 172 -19.46 3.69 -14.38
N THR A 173 -18.20 3.74 -13.99
CA THR A 173 -17.22 4.73 -14.48
C THR A 173 -16.15 4.10 -15.37
N ASP A 174 -16.23 2.81 -15.68
CA ASP A 174 -15.19 2.06 -16.42
C ASP A 174 -13.79 2.26 -15.77
N THR A 175 -13.75 2.17 -14.43
CA THR A 175 -12.50 2.30 -13.67
C THR A 175 -11.97 0.91 -13.33
N PRO A 176 -10.69 0.60 -13.65
CA PRO A 176 -10.07 -0.66 -13.28
C PRO A 176 -10.21 -0.96 -11.78
N LEU A 177 -10.51 -2.22 -11.45
CA LEU A 177 -10.79 -2.69 -10.09
C LEU A 177 -9.87 -3.85 -9.70
N ILE A 178 -9.28 -3.76 -8.53
CA ILE A 178 -8.73 -4.90 -7.80
C ILE A 178 -9.68 -5.22 -6.64
N ASP A 179 -10.42 -6.32 -6.73
CA ASP A 179 -11.33 -6.75 -5.66
C ASP A 179 -10.55 -7.35 -4.48
N LEU A 180 -9.84 -6.45 -3.78
CA LEU A 180 -8.92 -6.82 -2.71
C LEU A 180 -9.64 -7.45 -1.51
N GLU A 181 -10.91 -7.09 -1.23
CA GLU A 181 -11.71 -7.75 -0.21
C GLU A 181 -11.87 -9.25 -0.53
N SER A 182 -12.31 -9.59 -1.72
CA SER A 182 -12.50 -11.00 -2.12
C SER A 182 -11.19 -11.77 -2.10
N LEU A 183 -10.10 -11.19 -2.61
CA LEU A 183 -8.78 -11.80 -2.64
C LEU A 183 -8.23 -12.03 -1.23
N SER A 184 -8.31 -11.03 -0.36
CA SER A 184 -7.77 -11.12 1.00
C SER A 184 -8.63 -11.98 1.92
N ARG A 185 -9.95 -11.99 1.76
CA ARG A 185 -10.81 -12.94 2.49
C ARG A 185 -10.49 -14.39 2.13
N ALA A 186 -10.36 -14.68 0.84
CA ALA A 186 -9.97 -16.03 0.39
C ALA A 186 -8.59 -16.43 0.92
N TRP A 187 -7.66 -15.48 1.07
CA TRP A 187 -6.36 -15.72 1.68
C TRP A 187 -6.47 -15.99 3.19
N VAL A 188 -7.25 -15.21 3.94
CA VAL A 188 -7.52 -15.42 5.38
C VAL A 188 -8.23 -16.76 5.61
N ASP A 189 -9.18 -17.12 4.75
CA ASP A 189 -9.88 -18.42 4.81
C ASP A 189 -8.92 -19.59 4.65
N ARG A 190 -7.99 -19.53 3.69
CA ARG A 190 -6.97 -20.59 3.49
C ARG A 190 -6.02 -20.73 4.67
N ALA A 191 -5.64 -19.63 5.30
CA ALA A 191 -4.78 -19.65 6.48
C ALA A 191 -5.52 -20.14 7.74
N GLY A 192 -6.83 -19.96 7.77
CA GLY A 192 -7.67 -20.29 8.92
C GLY A 192 -7.46 -19.37 10.11
N ARG A 193 -8.24 -19.59 11.16
CA ARG A 193 -8.26 -18.74 12.37
C ARG A 193 -6.88 -18.62 13.04
N ASP A 194 -6.18 -19.75 13.19
CA ASP A 194 -4.89 -19.73 13.91
C ASP A 194 -3.73 -19.32 12.99
N GLY A 195 -3.66 -19.87 11.77
CA GLY A 195 -2.59 -19.54 10.83
C GLY A 195 -2.58 -18.08 10.42
N SER A 196 -3.75 -17.45 10.33
CA SER A 196 -3.84 -16.02 9.95
C SER A 196 -3.33 -15.06 11.02
N LYS A 197 -3.13 -15.48 12.28
CA LYS A 197 -2.52 -14.63 13.32
C LYS A 197 -1.14 -14.09 12.90
N ALA A 198 -0.35 -14.90 12.22
CA ALA A 198 0.99 -14.49 11.77
C ALA A 198 0.99 -13.30 10.80
N TYR A 199 -0.14 -13.03 10.14
CA TYR A 199 -0.29 -11.96 9.16
C TYR A 199 -0.74 -10.62 9.77
N TYR A 200 -1.25 -10.65 11.00
CA TYR A 200 -1.73 -9.48 11.72
C TYR A 200 -0.86 -9.21 12.95
N LEU A 201 -1.15 -8.17 13.70
CA LEU A 201 -0.33 -7.81 14.84
C LEU A 201 -0.74 -8.61 16.08
N HIS A 202 -0.25 -9.82 16.17
CA HIS A 202 -0.40 -10.70 17.33
C HIS A 202 1.00 -11.02 17.88
N TYR A 203 1.45 -10.21 18.80
CA TYR A 203 2.76 -10.35 19.43
C TYR A 203 2.64 -10.28 20.95
N SER A 204 3.32 -11.19 21.63
CA SER A 204 3.49 -11.18 23.09
C SER A 204 4.69 -10.30 23.47
N PRO A 205 4.84 -9.93 24.74
CA PRO A 205 6.05 -9.24 25.21
C PRO A 205 7.35 -10.02 24.94
N GLN A 206 7.27 -11.36 24.90
CA GLN A 206 8.41 -12.26 24.66
C GLN A 206 8.91 -12.24 23.22
N ASP A 207 8.08 -11.75 22.28
CA ASP A 207 8.49 -11.59 20.89
C ASP A 207 9.42 -10.37 20.68
N HIS A 208 9.56 -9.53 21.69
CA HIS A 208 10.42 -8.34 21.68
C HIS A 208 10.17 -7.43 20.46
N ALA A 209 8.91 -7.30 20.06
CA ALA A 209 8.51 -6.43 18.94
C ALA A 209 8.77 -4.96 19.29
N PRO A 210 9.66 -4.23 18.57
CA PRO A 210 10.07 -2.87 18.97
C PRO A 210 8.93 -1.88 19.15
N GLY A 211 7.94 -1.91 18.25
CA GLY A 211 6.76 -1.04 18.31
C GLY A 211 5.74 -1.45 19.38
N PHE A 212 5.89 -2.64 19.97
CA PHE A 212 4.90 -3.23 20.88
C PHE A 212 5.55 -3.97 22.04
N PRO A 213 6.34 -3.29 22.89
CA PRO A 213 7.11 -3.95 23.96
C PRO A 213 6.22 -4.61 25.02
N LYS A 214 4.94 -4.20 25.11
CA LYS A 214 3.95 -4.81 26.02
C LYS A 214 3.08 -5.87 25.32
N GLY A 215 3.39 -6.22 24.07
CA GLY A 215 2.56 -7.05 23.21
C GLY A 215 1.45 -6.25 22.51
N VAL A 216 0.77 -6.90 21.58
CA VAL A 216 -0.35 -6.37 20.79
C VAL A 216 -1.25 -7.52 20.34
N ASP A 217 -2.55 -7.28 20.28
CA ASP A 217 -3.57 -8.19 19.76
C ASP A 217 -4.50 -7.40 18.86
N ASP A 218 -4.19 -7.36 17.55
CA ASP A 218 -4.87 -6.49 16.57
C ASP A 218 -5.17 -7.28 15.28
N ASP A 219 -6.45 -7.43 15.01
CA ASP A 219 -7.00 -8.15 13.86
C ASP A 219 -7.18 -7.26 12.60
N THR A 220 -6.66 -6.04 12.62
CA THR A 220 -6.82 -5.06 11.52
C THR A 220 -5.49 -4.76 10.82
N HIS A 221 -4.46 -4.45 11.59
CA HIS A 221 -3.17 -4.03 11.04
C HIS A 221 -2.24 -5.22 10.80
N PHE A 222 -1.45 -5.12 9.75
CA PHE A 222 -0.60 -6.21 9.31
C PHE A 222 0.74 -6.23 10.02
N SER A 223 1.23 -7.44 10.27
CA SER A 223 2.65 -7.70 10.42
C SER A 223 3.36 -7.49 9.07
N GLU A 224 4.69 -7.49 9.09
CA GLU A 224 5.49 -7.47 7.85
C GLU A 224 5.07 -8.60 6.88
N LEU A 225 4.85 -9.82 7.38
CA LEU A 225 4.44 -10.95 6.56
C LEU A 225 3.05 -10.74 5.92
N GLY A 226 2.09 -10.21 6.68
CA GLY A 226 0.77 -9.88 6.16
C GLY A 226 0.82 -8.79 5.11
N ALA A 227 1.62 -7.75 5.33
CA ALA A 227 1.81 -6.68 4.36
C ALA A 227 2.41 -7.19 3.03
N ARG A 228 3.38 -8.10 3.07
CA ARG A 228 3.95 -8.76 1.86
C ARG A 228 2.90 -9.57 1.13
N GLN A 229 2.09 -10.35 1.84
CA GLN A 229 1.02 -11.14 1.24
C GLN A 229 0.00 -10.26 0.52
N VAL A 230 -0.45 -9.18 1.18
CA VAL A 230 -1.42 -8.26 0.58
C VAL A 230 -0.80 -7.49 -0.61
N ALA A 231 0.46 -7.05 -0.50
CA ALA A 231 1.17 -6.44 -1.61
C ALA A 231 1.28 -7.39 -2.83
N ASP A 232 1.49 -8.69 -2.59
CA ASP A 232 1.48 -9.70 -3.64
C ASP A 232 0.11 -9.86 -4.31
N LEU A 233 -0.98 -9.82 -3.52
CA LEU A 233 -2.35 -9.82 -4.07
C LEU A 233 -2.59 -8.59 -4.94
N VAL A 234 -2.16 -7.40 -4.49
CA VAL A 234 -2.28 -6.15 -5.26
C VAL A 234 -1.46 -6.20 -6.54
N ALA A 235 -0.21 -6.65 -6.48
CA ALA A 235 0.65 -6.81 -7.67
C ALA A 235 0.04 -7.80 -8.68
N GLY A 236 -0.50 -8.94 -8.18
CA GLY A 236 -1.22 -9.90 -9.02
C GLY A 236 -2.46 -9.30 -9.69
N GLY A 237 -3.21 -8.50 -8.95
CA GLY A 237 -4.35 -7.74 -9.48
C GLY A 237 -3.93 -6.74 -10.55
N LEU A 238 -2.89 -5.94 -10.30
CA LEU A 238 -2.34 -5.00 -11.29
C LEU A 238 -1.92 -5.68 -12.59
N LYS A 239 -1.29 -6.87 -12.48
CA LYS A 239 -0.87 -7.64 -13.66
C LYS A 239 -2.05 -8.03 -14.55
N ALA A 240 -3.22 -8.27 -13.96
CA ALA A 240 -4.43 -8.70 -14.67
C ALA A 240 -5.21 -7.54 -15.32
N LEU A 241 -4.91 -6.27 -15.02
CA LEU A 241 -5.70 -5.11 -15.47
C LEU A 241 -5.38 -4.63 -16.89
N ASN A 242 -4.35 -5.15 -17.56
CA ASN A 242 -3.90 -4.70 -18.90
C ASN A 242 -3.63 -3.19 -19.00
N LEU A 243 -3.21 -2.55 -17.91
CA LEU A 243 -2.73 -1.16 -17.90
C LEU A 243 -1.26 -1.10 -18.34
N PRO A 244 -0.73 0.06 -18.77
CA PRO A 244 0.70 0.19 -19.08
C PRO A 244 1.60 -0.31 -17.94
N ILE A 245 1.25 0.00 -16.69
CA ILE A 245 1.98 -0.44 -15.49
C ILE A 245 1.94 -1.96 -15.27
N SER A 246 0.96 -2.69 -15.85
CA SER A 246 0.82 -4.15 -15.67
C SER A 246 2.03 -4.92 -16.21
N ALA A 247 2.71 -4.39 -17.25
CA ALA A 247 3.92 -4.98 -17.82
C ALA A 247 5.12 -4.90 -16.85
N LYS A 248 5.06 -4.01 -15.86
CA LYS A 248 6.10 -3.79 -14.85
C LYS A 248 5.96 -4.69 -13.62
N VAL A 249 4.92 -5.49 -13.54
CA VAL A 249 4.75 -6.48 -12.46
C VAL A 249 5.63 -7.69 -12.74
N LEU A 250 6.48 -8.04 -11.80
CA LEU A 250 7.40 -9.17 -11.90
C LEU A 250 6.64 -10.49 -12.15
N ALA A 251 7.18 -11.32 -13.03
CA ALA A 251 6.64 -12.65 -13.31
C ALA A 251 6.85 -13.60 -12.11
N SER A 252 8.06 -13.54 -11.53
CA SER A 252 8.40 -14.24 -10.28
C SER A 252 8.50 -13.20 -9.18
N ARG A 253 7.62 -13.30 -8.21
CA ARG A 253 7.59 -12.40 -7.04
C ARG A 253 8.42 -12.99 -5.90
N PRO A 254 8.93 -12.15 -4.98
CA PRO A 254 9.72 -12.62 -3.84
C PRO A 254 8.99 -13.68 -3.01
N ALA A 255 9.75 -14.57 -2.37
CA ALA A 255 9.17 -15.54 -1.45
C ALA A 255 8.42 -14.86 -0.31
N LEU A 256 7.18 -15.32 -0.07
CA LEU A 256 6.32 -14.81 1.00
C LEU A 256 6.56 -15.59 2.31
N THR A 257 7.83 -15.82 2.63
CA THR A 257 8.27 -16.54 3.83
C THR A 257 9.05 -15.61 4.74
N ARG A 258 8.84 -15.79 6.04
CA ARG A 258 9.57 -15.06 7.05
C ARG A 258 10.86 -15.79 7.38
N THR A 259 12.00 -15.09 7.29
CA THR A 259 13.34 -15.63 7.58
C THR A 259 13.81 -15.33 9.00
N THR A 260 13.15 -14.39 9.69
CA THR A 260 13.39 -14.03 11.09
C THR A 260 12.05 -13.95 11.83
N PRO A 261 12.00 -14.02 13.17
CA PRO A 261 10.74 -14.00 13.93
C PRO A 261 9.85 -12.79 13.63
N LEU A 262 10.44 -11.64 13.37
CA LEU A 262 9.71 -10.40 13.06
C LEU A 262 9.68 -10.07 11.55
N GLY A 263 10.45 -10.79 10.71
CA GLY A 263 10.57 -10.51 9.29
C GLY A 263 11.48 -9.34 8.95
N ARG A 264 11.31 -8.75 7.77
CA ARG A 264 12.05 -7.57 7.27
C ARG A 264 11.14 -6.74 6.36
N THR A 265 11.43 -5.46 6.25
CA THR A 265 10.71 -4.54 5.35
C THR A 265 11.42 -4.29 4.02
N GLU A 266 12.58 -4.90 3.79
CA GLU A 266 13.28 -4.86 2.50
C GLU A 266 12.71 -5.94 1.56
N CYS A 267 12.82 -5.69 0.26
CA CYS A 267 12.58 -6.69 -0.76
C CYS A 267 13.71 -7.73 -0.74
N GLN A 268 13.36 -9.00 -0.78
CA GLN A 268 14.29 -10.14 -0.79
C GLN A 268 14.27 -10.82 -2.15
#